data_0a0b062605b18e22439e065e59377afc
#
_entry.id   0a0b062605b18e22439e065e59377afc
#
_cell.length_a   1.000
_cell.length_b   1.000
_cell.length_c   1.000
_cell.angle_alpha   90.00
_cell.angle_beta   90.00
_cell.angle_gamma   90.00
#
_symmetry.space_group_name_H-M   'P 1'
#
loop_
_entity.id
_entity.type
_entity.pdbx_description
1 polymer ?
#
loop_
_entity_poly.entity_id
_entity_poly.type
_entity_poly.pdbx_seq_one_letter_code
_entity_poly.pdbx_strand_id
1 'polypeptide(L)'
;MRHRWRRWTPVSTRSATVRHVLTLRWRHGVVITSFTNRGLIAAASREADPQVAAHALAAELCHEHAGFVLFFCSAEYPLDRLADALCQAFGELPVSGCTTAGELTPDGYDRGSIVAISFDRRFFAVETALIDDLDHFDLPVAQPLVDALLERCRRQAVALVNEHSFALTLLDGLSSREEQVLATLDAALGRIPSFGGSAGDDNHLTHTHVYANGRFHTRAAVVVMMNTRLPFDVFSTHHLEPLEHKLVVTGADQERRRVLELNGVPAAELYAALVGCPVEALAPAVFARHPLAVHLGGQHYVRSIQRVNDDGSLSFYCAVENGIVLTAMQPTPLLDDLARMLQRLEARLGEPAAIIGCDCFLRRMALESLDQLDQASALLRRARVVGFNTYGEQHHGMHVNQTFTGVAFGTLPAL
;
A
#
# COMPACT_ATOMS: atom_id res chain seq x y z
N MET A 1 -58.08 -6.51 45.29
CA MET A 1 -57.99 -5.74 44.04
C MET A 1 -56.71 -6.15 43.33
N ARG A 2 -56.83 -6.87 42.18
CA ARG A 2 -55.69 -7.44 41.44
C ARG A 2 -55.41 -6.53 40.25
N HIS A 3 -54.24 -5.88 40.19
CA HIS A 3 -53.80 -5.14 39.04
C HIS A 3 -53.12 -6.06 38.02
N ARG A 4 -53.71 -6.13 36.84
CA ARG A 4 -53.20 -6.83 35.65
C ARG A 4 -52.04 -6.00 35.02
N TRP A 5 -50.86 -6.59 34.96
CA TRP A 5 -49.77 -6.09 34.12
C TRP A 5 -50.00 -6.52 32.67
N ARG A 6 -50.12 -5.55 31.74
CA ARG A 6 -50.14 -5.83 30.31
C ARG A 6 -48.71 -6.11 29.83
N ARG A 7 -48.51 -7.24 29.19
CA ARG A 7 -47.26 -7.59 28.49
C ARG A 7 -47.17 -6.73 27.26
N TRP A 8 -46.08 -5.98 27.12
CA TRP A 8 -45.66 -5.38 25.87
C TRP A 8 -44.97 -6.47 25.03
N THR A 9 -45.48 -6.74 23.81
CA THR A 9 -44.78 -7.49 22.78
C THR A 9 -43.93 -6.53 21.99
N PRO A 10 -42.60 -6.80 21.79
CA PRO A 10 -41.81 -5.97 20.90
C PRO A 10 -42.15 -6.31 19.46
N VAL A 11 -42.47 -5.28 18.69
CA VAL A 11 -42.58 -5.34 17.23
C VAL A 11 -41.20 -5.62 16.69
N SER A 12 -41.02 -6.78 16.08
CA SER A 12 -39.79 -7.19 15.39
C SER A 12 -39.67 -6.42 14.08
N THR A 13 -38.92 -5.33 14.09
CA THR A 13 -38.35 -4.77 12.86
C THR A 13 -37.20 -5.67 12.44
N ARG A 14 -37.42 -6.49 11.43
CA ARG A 14 -36.35 -7.23 10.74
C ARG A 14 -35.51 -6.21 9.96
N SER A 15 -34.49 -5.66 10.61
CA SER A 15 -33.35 -5.08 9.95
C SER A 15 -32.58 -6.24 9.34
N ALA A 16 -32.46 -6.26 8.01
CA ALA A 16 -31.59 -7.18 7.29
C ALA A 16 -30.14 -6.76 7.54
N THR A 17 -29.61 -7.13 8.69
CA THR A 17 -28.20 -7.01 8.99
C THR A 17 -27.46 -8.03 8.15
N VAL A 18 -26.80 -7.57 7.08
CA VAL A 18 -25.87 -8.38 6.31
C VAL A 18 -24.78 -8.83 7.30
N ARG A 19 -24.83 -10.09 7.70
CA ARG A 19 -23.82 -10.70 8.56
C ARG A 19 -22.54 -10.79 7.76
N HIS A 20 -21.55 -9.95 8.08
CA HIS A 20 -20.20 -10.05 7.59
C HIS A 20 -19.53 -11.25 8.26
N VAL A 21 -19.29 -12.28 7.50
CA VAL A 21 -18.65 -13.50 7.97
C VAL A 21 -17.23 -13.50 7.40
N LEU A 22 -16.24 -13.26 8.26
CA LEU A 22 -14.88 -13.78 8.02
C LEU A 22 -15.04 -15.31 7.97
N THR A 23 -14.76 -15.89 6.81
CA THR A 23 -14.94 -17.32 6.61
C THR A 23 -13.59 -18.00 6.59
N LEU A 24 -13.23 -18.69 7.69
CA LEU A 24 -12.20 -19.71 7.63
C LEU A 24 -12.82 -20.91 6.91
N ARG A 25 -12.40 -21.17 5.67
CA ARG A 25 -12.88 -22.34 4.90
C ARG A 25 -11.76 -23.33 4.73
N TRP A 26 -11.96 -24.55 5.21
CA TRP A 26 -11.19 -25.71 4.82
C TRP A 26 -11.73 -26.24 3.49
N ARG A 27 -11.01 -26.00 2.39
CA ARG A 27 -11.24 -26.70 1.14
C ARG A 27 -9.99 -27.47 0.76
N HIS A 28 -10.10 -28.78 0.58
CA HIS A 28 -8.98 -29.67 0.15
C HIS A 28 -7.71 -29.58 1.01
N GLY A 29 -7.83 -29.30 2.31
CA GLY A 29 -6.68 -29.21 3.20
C GLY A 29 -5.98 -27.83 3.27
N VAL A 30 -6.47 -26.83 2.52
CA VAL A 30 -5.92 -25.46 2.45
C VAL A 30 -6.70 -24.51 3.32
N VAL A 31 -6.01 -23.70 4.13
CA VAL A 31 -6.63 -22.64 4.96
C VAL A 31 -6.64 -21.35 4.14
N ILE A 32 -7.84 -20.82 3.89
CA ILE A 32 -8.04 -19.49 3.26
C ILE A 32 -8.82 -18.60 4.20
N THR A 33 -8.34 -17.39 4.37
CA THR A 33 -9.08 -16.30 4.99
C THR A 33 -9.64 -15.39 3.92
N SER A 34 -10.93 -15.08 3.98
CA SER A 34 -11.59 -14.25 2.97
C SER A 34 -12.71 -13.40 3.54
N PHE A 35 -13.00 -12.29 2.86
CA PHE A 35 -14.23 -11.53 3.06
C PHE A 35 -14.85 -11.15 1.72
N THR A 36 -16.17 -10.94 1.72
CA THR A 36 -16.92 -10.48 0.54
C THR A 36 -17.79 -9.30 0.92
N ASN A 37 -17.71 -8.23 0.15
CA ASN A 37 -18.56 -7.05 0.32
C ASN A 37 -18.75 -6.30 -1.01
N ARG A 38 -20.01 -6.17 -1.48
CA ARG A 38 -20.48 -5.31 -2.58
C ARG A 38 -19.53 -5.20 -3.79
N GLY A 39 -19.22 -6.33 -4.41
CA GLY A 39 -18.38 -6.35 -5.62
C GLY A 39 -16.89 -6.38 -5.37
N LEU A 40 -16.49 -6.53 -4.11
CA LEU A 40 -15.11 -6.76 -3.68
C LEU A 40 -15.03 -8.07 -2.91
N ILE A 41 -14.14 -8.96 -3.33
CA ILE A 41 -13.83 -10.20 -2.61
C ILE A 41 -12.33 -10.22 -2.39
N ALA A 42 -11.91 -10.35 -1.15
CA ALA A 42 -10.50 -10.50 -0.80
C ALA A 42 -10.26 -11.88 -0.18
N ALA A 43 -9.13 -12.48 -0.52
CA ALA A 43 -8.70 -13.77 0.01
C ALA A 43 -7.19 -13.81 0.17
N ALA A 44 -6.71 -14.61 1.13
CA ALA A 44 -5.28 -14.81 1.35
C ALA A 44 -4.97 -16.29 1.57
N SER A 45 -3.78 -16.73 1.14
CA SER A 45 -3.27 -18.07 1.31
C SER A 45 -1.83 -18.04 1.85
N ARG A 46 -1.51 -18.96 2.77
CA ARG A 46 -0.16 -19.21 3.29
C ARG A 46 0.48 -20.48 2.70
N GLU A 47 -0.12 -21.03 1.66
CA GLU A 47 0.42 -22.22 1.03
C GLU A 47 1.74 -21.93 0.32
N ALA A 48 2.77 -22.67 0.66
CA ALA A 48 4.10 -22.48 0.07
C ALA A 48 4.20 -22.96 -1.38
N ASP A 49 3.32 -23.87 -1.81
CA ASP A 49 3.26 -24.29 -3.22
C ASP A 49 2.48 -23.27 -4.04
N PRO A 50 3.09 -22.63 -5.05
CA PRO A 50 2.44 -21.59 -5.85
C PRO A 50 1.17 -22.06 -6.57
N GLN A 51 1.11 -23.31 -7.02
CA GLN A 51 -0.06 -23.85 -7.70
C GLN A 51 -1.23 -24.00 -6.73
N VAL A 52 -0.96 -24.54 -5.54
CA VAL A 52 -1.99 -24.68 -4.50
C VAL A 52 -2.50 -23.32 -4.07
N ALA A 53 -1.60 -22.36 -3.82
CA ALA A 53 -1.95 -21.00 -3.43
C ALA A 53 -2.81 -20.30 -4.50
N ALA A 54 -2.38 -20.31 -5.77
CA ALA A 54 -3.09 -19.65 -6.88
C ALA A 54 -4.47 -20.27 -7.13
N HIS A 55 -4.61 -21.60 -7.13
CA HIS A 55 -5.89 -22.27 -7.31
C HIS A 55 -6.85 -22.01 -6.14
N ALA A 56 -6.32 -21.96 -4.92
CA ALA A 56 -7.12 -21.67 -3.74
C ALA A 56 -7.67 -20.24 -3.79
N LEU A 57 -6.85 -19.25 -4.19
CA LEU A 57 -7.30 -17.88 -4.42
C LEU A 57 -8.33 -17.79 -5.54
N ALA A 58 -8.08 -18.42 -6.68
CA ALA A 58 -9.01 -18.39 -7.80
C ALA A 58 -10.38 -19.00 -7.45
N ALA A 59 -10.40 -20.04 -6.63
CA ALA A 59 -11.65 -20.67 -6.15
C ALA A 59 -12.54 -19.72 -5.30
N GLU A 60 -11.94 -18.73 -4.64
CA GLU A 60 -12.68 -17.72 -3.87
C GLU A 60 -12.96 -16.44 -4.69
N LEU A 61 -12.03 -16.04 -5.55
CA LEU A 61 -12.05 -14.75 -6.24
C LEU A 61 -12.72 -14.77 -7.62
N CYS A 62 -12.67 -15.91 -8.32
CA CYS A 62 -13.31 -16.03 -9.63
C CYS A 62 -14.81 -16.23 -9.47
N HIS A 63 -15.57 -15.31 -10.04
CA HIS A 63 -17.03 -15.39 -10.15
C HIS A 63 -17.48 -14.79 -11.49
N GLU A 64 -18.74 -15.01 -11.88
CA GLU A 64 -19.30 -14.60 -13.18
C GLU A 64 -19.04 -13.13 -13.55
N HIS A 65 -18.97 -12.26 -12.55
CA HIS A 65 -18.79 -10.82 -12.74
C HIS A 65 -17.39 -10.31 -12.37
N ALA A 66 -16.44 -11.19 -12.04
CA ALA A 66 -15.07 -10.77 -11.80
C ALA A 66 -14.49 -10.09 -13.05
N GLY A 67 -13.91 -8.90 -12.89
CA GLY A 67 -13.38 -8.11 -13.98
C GLY A 67 -11.88 -7.91 -13.90
N PHE A 68 -11.32 -8.02 -12.67
CA PHE A 68 -9.88 -7.80 -12.40
C PHE A 68 -9.49 -8.40 -11.06
N VAL A 69 -8.24 -8.81 -10.93
CA VAL A 69 -7.63 -9.24 -9.66
C VAL A 69 -6.34 -8.48 -9.41
N LEU A 70 -6.23 -7.90 -8.21
CA LEU A 70 -4.99 -7.31 -7.71
C LEU A 70 -4.44 -8.22 -6.62
N PHE A 71 -3.13 -8.55 -6.66
CA PHE A 71 -2.51 -9.39 -5.64
C PHE A 71 -1.21 -8.78 -5.09
N PHE A 72 -0.83 -9.23 -3.91
CA PHE A 72 0.42 -8.92 -3.24
C PHE A 72 0.98 -10.20 -2.65
N CYS A 73 2.24 -10.51 -2.90
CA CYS A 73 2.82 -11.79 -2.48
C CYS A 73 4.22 -11.63 -1.88
N SER A 74 4.57 -12.52 -0.97
CA SER A 74 5.93 -12.65 -0.48
C SER A 74 6.91 -12.94 -1.62
N ALA A 75 8.09 -12.35 -1.54
CA ALA A 75 9.18 -12.58 -2.50
C ALA A 75 9.81 -13.99 -2.34
N GLU A 76 9.49 -14.72 -1.28
CA GLU A 76 9.96 -16.09 -1.05
C GLU A 76 9.30 -17.11 -2.00
N TYR A 77 8.23 -16.77 -2.69
CA TYR A 77 7.67 -17.63 -3.73
C TYR A 77 8.64 -17.79 -4.91
N PRO A 78 8.77 -18.98 -5.51
CA PRO A 78 9.44 -19.13 -6.79
C PRO A 78 8.64 -18.44 -7.89
N LEU A 79 9.00 -17.18 -8.20
CA LEU A 79 8.18 -16.23 -8.97
C LEU A 79 7.78 -16.72 -10.34
N ASP A 80 8.66 -17.42 -11.08
CA ASP A 80 8.31 -17.98 -12.38
C ASP A 80 7.19 -19.03 -12.25
N ARG A 81 7.29 -19.91 -11.26
CA ARG A 81 6.25 -20.90 -10.97
C ARG A 81 4.93 -20.26 -10.50
N LEU A 82 5.03 -19.17 -9.72
CA LEU A 82 3.85 -18.42 -9.28
C LEU A 82 3.18 -17.73 -10.47
N ALA A 83 3.96 -17.16 -11.38
CA ALA A 83 3.43 -16.53 -12.60
C ALA A 83 2.64 -17.54 -13.45
N ASP A 84 3.22 -18.72 -13.70
CA ASP A 84 2.54 -19.80 -14.43
C ASP A 84 1.27 -20.26 -13.71
N ALA A 85 1.33 -20.42 -12.39
CA ALA A 85 0.19 -20.83 -11.58
C ALA A 85 -0.95 -19.81 -11.60
N LEU A 86 -0.64 -18.51 -11.50
CA LEU A 86 -1.62 -17.44 -11.62
C LEU A 86 -2.27 -17.41 -13.00
N CYS A 87 -1.48 -17.52 -14.08
CA CYS A 87 -2.01 -17.60 -15.44
C CYS A 87 -2.96 -18.79 -15.61
N GLN A 88 -2.62 -19.97 -15.08
CA GLN A 88 -3.46 -21.15 -15.16
C GLN A 88 -4.73 -21.03 -14.32
N ALA A 89 -4.62 -20.48 -13.11
CA ALA A 89 -5.73 -20.41 -12.18
C ALA A 89 -6.77 -19.33 -12.54
N PHE A 90 -6.33 -18.18 -13.05
CA PHE A 90 -7.20 -17.05 -13.40
C PHE A 90 -7.57 -16.99 -14.88
N GLY A 91 -6.87 -17.71 -15.75
CA GLY A 91 -7.17 -17.78 -17.19
C GLY A 91 -7.12 -16.39 -17.86
N GLU A 92 -8.22 -15.98 -18.48
CA GLU A 92 -8.33 -14.69 -19.17
C GLU A 92 -8.63 -13.50 -18.24
N LEU A 93 -8.89 -13.74 -16.96
CA LEU A 93 -9.16 -12.67 -16.00
C LEU A 93 -7.88 -11.86 -15.78
N PRO A 94 -7.89 -10.54 -16.06
CA PRO A 94 -6.69 -9.71 -15.88
C PRO A 94 -6.21 -9.70 -14.42
N VAL A 95 -4.90 -9.90 -14.24
CA VAL A 95 -4.25 -9.94 -12.95
C VAL A 95 -3.04 -9.01 -12.94
N SER A 96 -2.88 -8.22 -11.89
CA SER A 96 -1.66 -7.45 -11.62
C SER A 96 -1.30 -7.52 -10.15
N GLY A 97 -0.05 -7.21 -9.81
CA GLY A 97 0.40 -7.25 -8.43
C GLY A 97 1.88 -6.93 -8.27
N CYS A 98 2.42 -7.23 -7.09
CA CYS A 98 3.85 -7.08 -6.83
C CYS A 98 4.30 -8.00 -5.69
N THR A 99 5.63 -8.14 -5.55
CA THR A 99 6.26 -8.69 -4.35
C THR A 99 6.25 -7.67 -3.22
N THR A 100 6.39 -8.13 -1.98
CA THR A 100 6.12 -7.32 -0.77
C THR A 100 7.23 -7.44 0.27
N ALA A 101 7.16 -6.56 1.26
CA ALA A 101 7.91 -6.71 2.52
C ALA A 101 7.03 -7.28 3.65
N GLY A 102 5.94 -7.92 3.30
CA GLY A 102 4.89 -8.51 4.14
C GLY A 102 3.51 -8.12 3.65
N GLU A 103 2.50 -8.91 4.00
CA GLU A 103 1.14 -8.77 3.49
C GLU A 103 0.19 -8.22 4.56
N LEU A 104 -0.83 -7.47 4.10
CA LEU A 104 -2.02 -7.13 4.86
C LEU A 104 -3.15 -8.04 4.37
N THR A 105 -3.41 -9.09 5.11
CA THR A 105 -4.44 -10.10 4.79
C THR A 105 -5.77 -9.75 5.44
N PRO A 106 -6.88 -10.45 5.12
CA PRO A 106 -8.13 -10.31 5.86
C PRO A 106 -8.01 -10.54 7.37
N ASP A 107 -6.95 -11.20 7.85
CA ASP A 107 -6.66 -11.41 9.28
C ASP A 107 -5.73 -10.35 9.90
N GLY A 108 -5.20 -9.43 9.09
CA GLY A 108 -4.25 -8.40 9.50
C GLY A 108 -2.85 -8.63 8.91
N TYR A 109 -1.81 -8.20 9.63
CA TYR A 109 -0.44 -8.35 9.19
C TYR A 109 -0.02 -9.81 9.07
N ASP A 110 0.69 -10.13 7.99
CA ASP A 110 1.21 -11.46 7.68
C ASP A 110 2.57 -11.39 6.97
N ARG A 111 3.21 -12.55 6.81
CA ARG A 111 4.45 -12.73 6.04
C ARG A 111 4.45 -14.11 5.40
N GLY A 112 5.12 -14.22 4.24
CA GLY A 112 5.24 -15.48 3.52
C GLY A 112 3.93 -15.94 2.90
N SER A 113 3.00 -15.02 2.66
CA SER A 113 1.67 -15.29 2.12
C SER A 113 1.45 -14.66 0.75
N ILE A 114 0.30 -14.92 0.18
CA ILE A 114 -0.24 -14.19 -0.97
C ILE A 114 -1.65 -13.74 -0.61
N VAL A 115 -1.94 -12.46 -0.80
CA VAL A 115 -3.26 -11.85 -0.65
C VAL A 115 -3.71 -11.28 -1.97
N ALA A 116 -4.98 -11.46 -2.30
CA ALA A 116 -5.55 -10.91 -3.52
C ALA A 116 -6.97 -10.39 -3.30
N ILE A 117 -7.36 -9.42 -4.12
CA ILE A 117 -8.69 -8.84 -4.13
C ILE A 117 -9.24 -8.82 -5.57
N SER A 118 -10.46 -9.32 -5.76
CA SER A 118 -11.18 -9.25 -7.04
C SER A 118 -12.18 -8.11 -7.07
N PHE A 119 -12.34 -7.53 -8.25
CA PHE A 119 -13.21 -6.40 -8.54
C PHE A 119 -14.30 -6.82 -9.50
N ASP A 120 -15.56 -6.61 -9.11
CA ASP A 120 -16.73 -6.91 -9.94
C ASP A 120 -16.91 -5.83 -11.01
N ARG A 121 -16.92 -6.25 -12.29
CA ARG A 121 -17.06 -5.36 -13.46
C ARG A 121 -18.36 -4.55 -13.52
N ARG A 122 -19.36 -4.86 -12.69
CA ARG A 122 -20.59 -4.06 -12.56
C ARG A 122 -20.37 -2.79 -11.74
N PHE A 123 -19.35 -2.77 -10.90
CA PHE A 123 -19.00 -1.66 -10.00
C PHE A 123 -17.67 -1.01 -10.35
N PHE A 124 -16.79 -1.71 -11.06
CA PHE A 124 -15.44 -1.25 -11.37
C PHE A 124 -15.12 -1.46 -12.84
N ALA A 125 -14.54 -0.43 -13.47
CA ALA A 125 -13.77 -0.56 -14.69
C ALA A 125 -12.29 -0.45 -14.31
N VAL A 126 -11.48 -1.44 -14.61
CA VAL A 126 -10.07 -1.49 -14.25
C VAL A 126 -9.25 -1.73 -15.50
N GLU A 127 -8.27 -0.84 -15.73
CA GLU A 127 -7.34 -0.91 -16.85
C GLU A 127 -5.91 -0.78 -16.34
N THR A 128 -5.01 -1.53 -16.95
CA THR A 128 -3.61 -1.56 -16.52
C THR A 128 -2.66 -1.21 -17.64
N ALA A 129 -1.51 -0.65 -17.26
CA ALA A 129 -0.38 -0.45 -18.15
C ALA A 129 0.93 -0.79 -17.44
N LEU A 130 1.82 -1.46 -18.16
CA LEU A 130 3.20 -1.70 -17.75
C LEU A 130 4.07 -0.54 -18.26
N ILE A 131 4.93 -0.02 -17.40
CA ILE A 131 6.04 0.86 -17.73
C ILE A 131 7.30 0.03 -17.52
N ASP A 132 7.95 -0.38 -18.59
CA ASP A 132 9.12 -1.26 -18.58
C ASP A 132 10.45 -0.54 -18.83
N ASP A 133 10.39 0.76 -19.12
CA ASP A 133 11.54 1.65 -19.24
C ASP A 133 11.37 2.88 -18.34
N LEU A 134 11.80 2.75 -17.08
CA LEU A 134 11.69 3.82 -16.09
C LEU A 134 12.68 4.96 -16.35
N ASP A 135 13.79 4.69 -17.06
CA ASP A 135 14.84 5.67 -17.33
C ASP A 135 14.38 6.72 -18.37
N HIS A 136 13.52 6.32 -19.30
CA HIS A 136 13.00 7.18 -20.38
C HIS A 136 11.52 7.51 -20.23
N PHE A 137 10.96 7.34 -19.01
CA PHE A 137 9.58 7.67 -18.75
C PHE A 137 9.42 9.16 -18.44
N ASP A 138 9.00 9.91 -19.45
CA ASP A 138 8.75 11.35 -19.42
C ASP A 138 7.29 11.69 -19.76
N LEU A 139 6.92 12.97 -19.69
CA LEU A 139 5.54 13.40 -19.92
C LEU A 139 5.02 13.08 -21.35
N PRO A 140 5.80 13.20 -22.43
CA PRO A 140 5.42 12.72 -23.75
C PRO A 140 5.04 11.24 -23.83
N VAL A 141 5.61 10.38 -22.98
CA VAL A 141 5.27 8.95 -22.88
C VAL A 141 4.10 8.74 -21.93
N ALA A 142 4.09 9.44 -20.79
CA ALA A 142 3.07 9.27 -19.75
C ALA A 142 1.68 9.76 -20.18
N GLN A 143 1.59 10.90 -20.86
CA GLN A 143 0.28 11.47 -21.20
C GLN A 143 -0.54 10.56 -22.13
N PRO A 144 -0.02 10.03 -23.26
CA PRO A 144 -0.76 9.09 -24.09
C PRO A 144 -1.12 7.79 -23.36
N LEU A 145 -0.26 7.31 -22.42
CA LEU A 145 -0.53 6.13 -21.61
C LEU A 145 -1.73 6.36 -20.70
N VAL A 146 -1.76 7.48 -19.96
CA VAL A 146 -2.86 7.84 -19.07
C VAL A 146 -4.14 8.07 -19.86
N ASP A 147 -4.09 8.80 -20.98
CA ASP A 147 -5.23 9.05 -21.84
C ASP A 147 -5.85 7.74 -22.37
N ALA A 148 -5.01 6.79 -22.77
CA ALA A 148 -5.46 5.49 -23.23
C ALA A 148 -6.12 4.67 -22.11
N LEU A 149 -5.59 4.70 -20.88
CA LEU A 149 -6.19 4.04 -19.72
C LEU A 149 -7.58 4.63 -19.41
N LEU A 150 -7.69 5.95 -19.36
CA LEU A 150 -8.94 6.66 -19.11
C LEU A 150 -9.99 6.39 -20.19
N GLU A 151 -9.57 6.36 -21.47
CA GLU A 151 -10.48 6.06 -22.57
C GLU A 151 -10.99 4.60 -22.52
N ARG A 152 -10.15 3.63 -22.14
CA ARG A 152 -10.59 2.25 -21.94
C ARG A 152 -11.57 2.13 -20.78
N CYS A 153 -11.32 2.80 -19.64
CA CYS A 153 -12.29 2.87 -18.54
C CYS A 153 -13.61 3.53 -18.98
N ARG A 154 -13.56 4.59 -19.78
CA ARG A 154 -14.75 5.30 -20.29
C ARG A 154 -15.64 4.38 -21.13
N ARG A 155 -15.05 3.51 -21.95
CA ARG A 155 -15.79 2.55 -22.80
C ARG A 155 -16.56 1.51 -21.98
N GLN A 156 -16.14 1.20 -20.78
CA GLN A 156 -16.84 0.28 -19.88
C GLN A 156 -18.07 0.95 -19.21
N ALA A 157 -18.19 2.28 -19.27
CA ALA A 157 -19.34 3.08 -18.83
C ALA A 157 -19.81 2.78 -17.39
N VAL A 158 -18.89 2.52 -16.47
CA VAL A 158 -19.22 2.21 -15.07
C VAL A 158 -19.62 3.48 -14.32
N ALA A 159 -18.79 4.55 -14.38
CA ALA A 159 -19.05 5.84 -13.77
C ALA A 159 -18.38 6.97 -14.57
N LEU A 160 -18.66 8.25 -14.22
CA LEU A 160 -18.02 9.41 -14.84
C LEU A 160 -16.52 9.38 -14.53
N VAL A 161 -15.69 9.21 -15.56
CA VAL A 161 -14.24 8.94 -15.41
C VAL A 161 -13.52 10.06 -14.66
N ASN A 162 -13.84 11.33 -14.95
CA ASN A 162 -13.13 12.47 -14.35
C ASN A 162 -13.43 12.67 -12.85
N GLU A 163 -14.52 12.10 -12.34
CA GLU A 163 -15.01 12.30 -10.96
C GLU A 163 -14.88 11.05 -10.11
N HIS A 164 -14.90 9.88 -10.77
CA HIS A 164 -14.99 8.58 -10.10
C HIS A 164 -13.81 7.66 -10.44
N SER A 165 -12.65 8.23 -10.75
CA SER A 165 -11.43 7.45 -11.03
C SER A 165 -10.29 7.82 -10.09
N PHE A 166 -9.41 6.86 -9.89
CA PHE A 166 -8.13 7.02 -9.21
C PHE A 166 -7.11 6.07 -9.85
N ALA A 167 -5.83 6.33 -9.61
CA ALA A 167 -4.74 5.48 -10.05
C ALA A 167 -4.02 4.84 -8.86
N LEU A 168 -3.73 3.53 -8.96
CA LEU A 168 -2.78 2.83 -8.12
C LEU A 168 -1.52 2.57 -8.92
N THR A 169 -0.35 2.89 -8.35
CA THR A 169 0.94 2.58 -8.96
C THR A 169 1.70 1.57 -8.10
N LEU A 170 2.12 0.47 -8.71
CA LEU A 170 3.07 -0.48 -8.15
C LEU A 170 4.40 -0.29 -8.86
N LEU A 171 5.49 -0.07 -8.12
CA LEU A 171 6.78 0.26 -8.70
C LEU A 171 7.87 -0.63 -8.08
N ASP A 172 8.90 -0.96 -8.84
CA ASP A 172 10.09 -1.66 -8.35
C ASP A 172 10.73 -0.85 -7.20
N GLY A 173 10.72 -1.41 -5.99
CA GLY A 173 11.12 -0.71 -4.76
C GLY A 173 12.63 -0.54 -4.58
N LEU A 174 13.43 -1.04 -5.50
CA LEU A 174 14.88 -0.83 -5.56
C LEU A 174 15.29 0.11 -6.71
N SER A 175 14.32 0.66 -7.43
CA SER A 175 14.56 1.65 -8.47
C SER A 175 14.97 3.00 -7.88
N SER A 176 15.95 3.67 -8.47
CA SER A 176 16.28 5.07 -8.14
C SER A 176 15.40 6.08 -8.90
N ARG A 177 14.45 5.62 -9.71
CA ARG A 177 13.60 6.45 -10.58
C ARG A 177 12.21 6.73 -10.01
N GLU A 178 11.91 6.26 -8.80
CA GLU A 178 10.56 6.35 -8.21
C GLU A 178 10.01 7.77 -8.22
N GLU A 179 10.76 8.74 -7.73
CA GLU A 179 10.32 10.14 -7.64
C GLU A 179 10.06 10.75 -9.03
N GLN A 180 10.93 10.44 -10.01
CA GLN A 180 10.76 10.92 -11.39
C GLN A 180 9.49 10.33 -12.03
N VAL A 181 9.31 9.02 -11.93
CA VAL A 181 8.15 8.30 -12.48
C VAL A 181 6.86 8.83 -11.86
N LEU A 182 6.83 8.98 -10.52
CA LEU A 182 5.65 9.45 -9.80
C LEU A 182 5.30 10.90 -10.14
N ALA A 183 6.28 11.80 -10.20
CA ALA A 183 6.05 13.20 -10.60
C ALA A 183 5.54 13.29 -12.04
N THR A 184 6.07 12.47 -12.95
CA THR A 184 5.64 12.41 -14.35
C THR A 184 4.21 11.87 -14.46
N LEU A 185 3.88 10.80 -13.73
CA LEU A 185 2.52 10.26 -13.69
C LEU A 185 1.51 11.25 -13.11
N ASP A 186 1.85 11.94 -12.03
CA ASP A 186 0.98 12.93 -11.39
C ASP A 186 0.68 14.10 -12.35
N ALA A 187 1.69 14.56 -13.07
CA ALA A 187 1.51 15.58 -14.11
C ALA A 187 0.56 15.11 -15.22
N ALA A 188 0.64 13.85 -15.65
CA ALA A 188 -0.25 13.27 -16.66
C ALA A 188 -1.66 12.98 -16.13
N LEU A 189 -1.80 12.56 -14.88
CA LEU A 189 -3.08 12.28 -14.22
C LEU A 189 -3.88 13.55 -13.92
N GLY A 190 -3.20 14.69 -13.70
CA GLY A 190 -3.84 15.98 -13.44
C GLY A 190 -4.64 16.00 -12.15
N ARG A 191 -5.98 15.89 -12.23
CA ARG A 191 -6.87 15.92 -11.04
C ARG A 191 -7.25 14.54 -10.51
N ILE A 192 -6.86 13.48 -11.21
CA ILE A 192 -7.17 12.11 -10.77
C ILE A 192 -6.28 11.77 -9.59
N PRO A 193 -6.87 11.45 -8.42
CA PRO A 193 -6.09 11.11 -7.26
C PRO A 193 -5.28 9.83 -7.49
N SER A 194 -4.07 9.80 -6.94
CA SER A 194 -3.17 8.65 -7.06
C SER A 194 -2.58 8.25 -5.72
N PHE A 195 -2.39 6.95 -5.56
CA PHE A 195 -1.66 6.35 -4.46
C PHE A 195 -0.92 5.11 -4.95
N GLY A 196 -0.10 4.52 -4.10
CA GLY A 196 0.57 3.29 -4.44
C GLY A 196 1.64 2.91 -3.44
N GLY A 197 2.45 1.95 -3.85
CA GLY A 197 3.56 1.49 -3.06
C GLY A 197 4.61 0.80 -3.90
N SER A 198 5.85 0.92 -3.45
CA SER A 198 7.00 0.27 -4.05
C SER A 198 7.09 -1.17 -3.53
N ALA A 199 7.29 -2.11 -4.44
CA ALA A 199 7.45 -3.53 -4.14
C ALA A 199 8.55 -3.77 -3.12
N GLY A 200 8.43 -4.81 -2.33
CA GLY A 200 9.43 -5.25 -1.35
C GLY A 200 9.93 -6.67 -1.64
N ASP A 201 10.91 -7.11 -0.84
CA ASP A 201 11.45 -8.47 -0.88
C ASP A 201 11.77 -8.98 0.54
N ASP A 202 10.81 -8.87 1.46
CA ASP A 202 10.94 -9.29 2.86
C ASP A 202 12.16 -8.70 3.60
N ASN A 203 12.62 -7.53 3.18
CA ASN A 203 13.77 -6.79 3.71
C ASN A 203 15.15 -7.36 3.33
N HIS A 204 15.23 -8.16 2.28
CA HIS A 204 16.52 -8.63 1.72
C HIS A 204 17.23 -7.52 0.93
N LEU A 205 16.49 -6.56 0.36
CA LEU A 205 16.98 -5.45 -0.46
C LEU A 205 17.82 -5.91 -1.66
N THR A 206 17.38 -6.98 -2.32
CA THR A 206 18.07 -7.62 -3.44
C THR A 206 17.30 -7.58 -4.75
N HIS A 207 16.01 -7.96 -4.74
CA HIS A 207 15.20 -8.07 -5.95
C HIS A 207 13.72 -7.85 -5.65
N THR A 208 13.16 -6.77 -6.16
CA THR A 208 11.73 -6.48 -6.10
C THR A 208 11.08 -6.58 -7.47
N HIS A 209 9.80 -6.96 -7.50
CA HIS A 209 9.12 -7.24 -8.77
C HIS A 209 7.70 -6.70 -8.77
N VAL A 210 7.28 -6.19 -9.93
CA VAL A 210 5.87 -5.94 -10.26
C VAL A 210 5.38 -6.99 -11.24
N TYR A 211 4.09 -7.32 -11.21
CA TYR A 211 3.50 -8.35 -12.06
C TYR A 211 2.48 -7.74 -13.03
N ALA A 212 2.72 -7.98 -14.31
CA ALA A 212 1.82 -7.62 -15.41
C ALA A 212 1.99 -8.58 -16.58
N ASN A 213 0.96 -8.73 -17.40
CA ASN A 213 1.00 -9.51 -18.63
C ASN A 213 1.52 -10.95 -18.42
N GLY A 214 1.15 -11.58 -17.30
CA GLY A 214 1.48 -12.97 -17.01
C GLY A 214 2.88 -13.23 -16.47
N ARG A 215 3.67 -12.20 -16.11
CA ARG A 215 5.04 -12.37 -15.61
C ARG A 215 5.45 -11.29 -14.63
N PHE A 216 6.50 -11.58 -13.86
CA PHE A 216 7.16 -10.61 -12.99
C PHE A 216 8.22 -9.81 -13.76
N HIS A 217 8.31 -8.51 -13.43
CA HIS A 217 9.23 -7.56 -14.04
C HIS A 217 10.02 -6.84 -12.96
N THR A 218 11.30 -6.59 -13.21
CA THR A 218 12.15 -5.68 -12.43
C THR A 218 12.33 -4.37 -13.20
N ARG A 219 12.78 -3.31 -12.52
CA ARG A 219 12.98 -1.98 -13.13
C ARG A 219 11.76 -1.50 -13.91
N ALA A 220 10.58 -1.78 -13.38
CA ALA A 220 9.31 -1.53 -14.02
C ALA A 220 8.29 -0.97 -13.04
N ALA A 221 7.21 -0.40 -13.59
CA ALA A 221 6.04 -0.01 -12.81
C ALA A 221 4.77 -0.50 -13.49
N VAL A 222 3.72 -0.73 -12.70
CA VAL A 222 2.37 -1.03 -13.18
C VAL A 222 1.45 0.08 -12.70
N VAL A 223 0.78 0.72 -13.66
CA VAL A 223 -0.29 1.67 -13.38
C VAL A 223 -1.62 0.95 -13.50
N VAL A 224 -2.42 0.97 -12.46
CA VAL A 224 -3.78 0.42 -12.42
C VAL A 224 -4.74 1.58 -12.31
N MET A 225 -5.41 1.92 -13.41
CA MET A 225 -6.47 2.92 -13.45
C MET A 225 -7.78 2.28 -13.07
N MET A 226 -8.43 2.80 -12.05
CA MET A 226 -9.70 2.30 -11.55
C MET A 226 -10.78 3.38 -11.67
N ASN A 227 -11.92 3.02 -12.29
CA ASN A 227 -13.14 3.81 -12.28
C ASN A 227 -14.21 3.04 -11.55
N THR A 228 -14.95 3.66 -10.63
CA THR A 228 -15.90 2.94 -9.77
C THR A 228 -17.16 3.72 -9.47
N ARG A 229 -18.27 3.00 -9.28
CA ARG A 229 -19.53 3.56 -8.76
C ARG A 229 -19.53 3.73 -7.23
N LEU A 230 -18.62 3.05 -6.54
CA LEU A 230 -18.56 3.15 -5.09
C LEU A 230 -17.98 4.51 -4.68
N PRO A 231 -18.48 5.14 -3.62
CA PRO A 231 -17.76 6.24 -2.99
C PRO A 231 -16.38 5.75 -2.55
N PHE A 232 -15.36 6.56 -2.75
CA PHE A 232 -14.01 6.21 -2.32
C PHE A 232 -13.27 7.43 -1.77
N ASP A 233 -12.22 7.16 -1.01
CA ASP A 233 -11.30 8.17 -0.47
C ASP A 233 -9.87 7.65 -0.58
N VAL A 234 -9.03 8.37 -1.34
CA VAL A 234 -7.58 8.12 -1.38
C VAL A 234 -6.96 8.87 -0.21
N PHE A 235 -6.24 8.15 0.64
CA PHE A 235 -5.73 8.69 1.89
C PHE A 235 -4.23 8.46 2.08
N SER A 236 -3.63 9.30 2.92
CA SER A 236 -2.30 9.10 3.46
C SER A 236 -2.28 9.55 4.93
N THR A 237 -1.55 8.83 5.77
CA THR A 237 -1.33 9.21 7.17
C THR A 237 0.06 8.83 7.64
N HIS A 238 0.59 9.53 8.62
CA HIS A 238 1.82 9.20 9.31
C HIS A 238 1.66 9.45 10.81
N HIS A 239 2.50 8.81 11.60
CA HIS A 239 2.50 8.89 13.07
C HIS A 239 3.71 9.67 13.60
N LEU A 240 4.04 10.78 12.97
CA LEU A 240 5.27 11.53 13.23
C LEU A 240 4.97 13.01 13.46
N GLU A 241 5.70 13.62 14.41
CA GLU A 241 5.66 15.03 14.71
C GLU A 241 7.04 15.67 14.53
N PRO A 242 7.13 16.91 14.00
CA PRO A 242 8.41 17.58 13.80
C PRO A 242 9.01 18.04 15.12
N LEU A 243 10.33 17.89 15.23
CA LEU A 243 11.16 18.51 16.26
C LEU A 243 11.75 19.84 15.75
N GLU A 244 12.33 20.64 16.63
CA GLU A 244 12.97 21.92 16.26
C GLU A 244 14.29 21.73 15.51
N HIS A 245 14.92 20.57 15.62
CA HIS A 245 16.24 20.28 15.02
C HIS A 245 16.16 20.14 13.51
N LYS A 246 16.98 20.93 12.81
CA LYS A 246 17.10 20.94 11.36
C LYS A 246 18.53 20.64 10.94
N LEU A 247 18.67 19.85 9.90
CA LEU A 247 19.95 19.44 9.30
C LEU A 247 19.94 19.84 7.82
N VAL A 248 20.98 20.52 7.37
CA VAL A 248 21.15 20.86 5.96
C VAL A 248 22.01 19.81 5.30
N VAL A 249 21.55 19.22 4.20
CA VAL A 249 22.37 18.34 3.37
C VAL A 249 23.41 19.18 2.63
N THR A 250 24.67 19.07 3.03
CA THR A 250 25.78 19.82 2.44
C THR A 250 26.63 19.00 1.47
N GLY A 251 26.46 17.67 1.49
CA GLY A 251 27.05 16.74 0.53
C GLY A 251 26.12 15.57 0.24
N ALA A 252 25.77 15.35 -1.03
CA ALA A 252 24.94 14.22 -1.45
C ALA A 252 25.36 13.63 -2.80
N ASP A 253 25.24 12.31 -2.92
CA ASP A 253 25.24 11.56 -4.18
C ASP A 253 23.76 11.19 -4.49
N GLN A 254 23.15 11.97 -5.39
CA GLN A 254 21.72 11.83 -5.73
C GLN A 254 21.42 10.49 -6.42
N GLU A 255 22.29 10.04 -7.33
CA GLU A 255 22.08 8.80 -8.09
C GLU A 255 22.04 7.57 -7.17
N ARG A 256 22.85 7.60 -6.09
CA ARG A 256 22.91 6.53 -5.10
C ARG A 256 22.06 6.77 -3.87
N ARG A 257 21.30 7.87 -3.84
CA ARG A 257 20.48 8.30 -2.68
C ARG A 257 21.30 8.35 -1.38
N ARG A 258 22.53 8.90 -1.43
CA ARG A 258 23.45 8.96 -0.29
C ARG A 258 23.66 10.38 0.17
N VAL A 259 23.58 10.60 1.48
CA VAL A 259 23.99 11.83 2.14
C VAL A 259 25.38 11.62 2.71
N LEU A 260 26.33 12.39 2.22
CA LEU A 260 27.74 12.35 2.63
C LEU A 260 27.96 13.24 3.85
N GLU A 261 27.36 14.45 3.81
CA GLU A 261 27.53 15.47 4.84
C GLU A 261 26.22 16.13 5.23
N LEU A 262 26.07 16.38 6.51
CA LEU A 262 25.01 17.17 7.14
C LEU A 262 25.65 18.35 7.88
N ASN A 263 25.23 19.59 7.61
CA ASN A 263 25.80 20.82 8.20
C ASN A 263 27.35 20.88 8.09
N GLY A 264 27.97 20.33 7.04
CA GLY A 264 29.42 20.29 6.85
C GLY A 264 30.17 19.25 7.70
N VAL A 265 29.46 18.31 8.31
CA VAL A 265 30.03 17.22 9.13
C VAL A 265 29.63 15.87 8.49
N PRO A 266 30.44 14.79 8.59
CA PRO A 266 30.06 13.47 8.11
C PRO A 266 28.68 13.06 8.60
N ALA A 267 27.83 12.58 7.66
CA ALA A 267 26.39 12.43 7.89
C ALA A 267 26.07 11.49 9.07
N ALA A 268 26.76 10.35 9.17
CA ALA A 268 26.54 9.38 10.24
C ALA A 268 26.94 9.93 11.61
N GLU A 269 28.01 10.71 11.68
CA GLU A 269 28.48 11.30 12.94
C GLU A 269 27.46 12.32 13.48
N LEU A 270 27.01 13.25 12.62
CA LEU A 270 26.04 14.25 13.05
C LEU A 270 24.70 13.63 13.42
N TYR A 271 24.24 12.64 12.64
CA TYR A 271 22.99 11.94 12.94
C TYR A 271 23.10 11.14 14.25
N ALA A 272 24.20 10.43 14.49
CA ALA A 272 24.45 9.70 15.73
C ALA A 272 24.44 10.62 16.95
N ALA A 273 25.08 11.80 16.84
CA ALA A 273 25.05 12.82 17.88
C ALA A 273 23.61 13.36 18.12
N LEU A 274 22.83 13.57 17.06
CA LEU A 274 21.42 14.00 17.15
C LEU A 274 20.56 13.00 17.93
N VAL A 275 20.72 11.70 17.67
CA VAL A 275 19.93 10.63 18.29
C VAL A 275 20.51 10.11 19.60
N GLY A 276 21.70 10.59 20.00
CA GLY A 276 22.33 10.27 21.28
C GLY A 276 22.91 8.87 21.39
N CYS A 277 23.38 8.28 20.27
CA CYS A 277 24.03 6.98 20.27
C CYS A 277 25.33 6.99 19.44
N PRO A 278 26.27 6.02 19.66
CA PRO A 278 27.46 5.92 18.82
C PRO A 278 27.09 5.47 17.38
N VAL A 279 27.96 5.80 16.41
CA VAL A 279 27.72 5.48 14.98
C VAL A 279 27.51 3.98 14.75
N GLU A 280 28.25 3.14 15.48
CA GLU A 280 28.19 1.68 15.39
C GLU A 280 26.85 1.10 15.87
N ALA A 281 26.09 1.88 16.65
CA ALA A 281 24.75 1.50 17.12
C ALA A 281 23.63 1.94 16.16
N LEU A 282 23.96 2.69 15.11
CA LEU A 282 22.99 3.09 14.10
C LEU A 282 22.51 1.85 13.31
N ALA A 283 21.23 1.58 13.42
CA ALA A 283 20.58 0.41 12.84
C ALA A 283 19.15 0.77 12.37
N PRO A 284 18.48 -0.05 11.56
CA PRO A 284 17.13 0.23 11.07
C PRO A 284 16.13 0.58 12.17
N ALA A 285 16.22 -0.06 13.34
CA ALA A 285 15.37 0.24 14.49
C ALA A 285 15.60 1.66 15.06
N VAL A 286 16.81 2.23 14.96
CA VAL A 286 17.11 3.61 15.35
C VAL A 286 16.53 4.56 14.31
N PHE A 287 16.73 4.27 13.02
CA PHE A 287 16.21 5.09 11.93
C PHE A 287 14.68 5.18 11.93
N ALA A 288 14.01 4.07 12.24
CA ALA A 288 12.55 4.04 12.36
C ALA A 288 12.03 4.94 13.49
N ARG A 289 12.78 5.06 14.61
CA ARG A 289 12.39 5.88 15.77
C ARG A 289 12.80 7.34 15.68
N HIS A 290 13.76 7.68 14.84
CA HIS A 290 14.31 9.03 14.69
C HIS A 290 14.38 9.44 13.22
N PRO A 291 13.24 9.41 12.50
CA PRO A 291 13.23 9.71 11.07
C PRO A 291 13.52 11.19 10.82
N LEU A 292 13.92 11.46 9.58
CA LEU A 292 14.11 12.80 9.05
C LEU A 292 13.05 13.09 8.01
N ALA A 293 12.65 14.35 7.84
CA ALA A 293 11.63 14.74 6.87
C ALA A 293 12.00 16.04 6.16
N VAL A 294 11.61 16.20 4.90
CA VAL A 294 11.59 17.50 4.22
C VAL A 294 10.26 18.19 4.47
N HIS A 295 10.27 19.52 4.58
CA HIS A 295 9.08 20.33 4.73
C HIS A 295 8.76 21.01 3.40
N LEU A 296 7.66 20.63 2.75
CA LEU A 296 7.21 21.15 1.47
C LEU A 296 5.70 21.47 1.52
N GLY A 297 5.30 22.63 1.05
CA GLY A 297 3.89 23.01 0.96
C GLY A 297 3.12 22.95 2.29
N GLY A 298 3.80 23.18 3.42
CA GLY A 298 3.19 23.12 4.76
C GLY A 298 3.10 21.70 5.35
N GLN A 299 3.63 20.68 4.66
CA GLN A 299 3.62 19.29 5.09
C GLN A 299 5.03 18.71 5.24
N HIS A 300 5.18 17.71 6.11
CA HIS A 300 6.43 16.98 6.30
C HIS A 300 6.39 15.65 5.55
N TYR A 301 7.37 15.42 4.68
CA TYR A 301 7.53 14.19 3.90
C TYR A 301 8.77 13.46 4.38
N VAL A 302 8.57 12.29 4.96
CA VAL A 302 9.65 11.51 5.56
C VAL A 302 10.65 11.04 4.50
N ARG A 303 11.93 11.13 4.87
CA ARG A 303 13.07 10.59 4.15
C ARG A 303 13.76 9.59 5.06
N SER A 304 13.39 8.33 4.94
CA SER A 304 13.91 7.30 5.83
C SER A 304 15.34 6.90 5.47
N ILE A 305 16.19 6.85 6.48
CA ILE A 305 17.54 6.30 6.34
C ILE A 305 17.44 4.78 6.23
N GLN A 306 18.18 4.22 5.26
CA GLN A 306 18.26 2.79 5.00
C GLN A 306 19.42 2.15 5.80
N ARG A 307 20.60 2.75 5.69
CA ARG A 307 21.82 2.21 6.32
C ARG A 307 22.93 3.26 6.44
N VAL A 308 23.90 2.96 7.30
CA VAL A 308 25.21 3.60 7.33
C VAL A 308 26.12 2.86 6.35
N ASN A 309 26.90 3.57 5.56
CA ASN A 309 27.91 3.02 4.68
C ASN A 309 29.31 3.08 5.35
N ASP A 310 30.26 2.28 4.84
CA ASP A 310 31.62 2.20 5.39
C ASP A 310 32.38 3.54 5.39
N ASP A 311 32.01 4.46 4.51
CA ASP A 311 32.57 5.81 4.42
C ASP A 311 31.89 6.84 5.34
N GLY A 312 31.00 6.40 6.22
CA GLY A 312 30.22 7.26 7.13
C GLY A 312 29.08 8.03 6.46
N SER A 313 28.79 7.78 5.19
CA SER A 313 27.59 8.33 4.53
C SER A 313 26.34 7.55 4.93
N LEU A 314 25.16 8.19 4.79
CA LEU A 314 23.87 7.58 5.05
C LEU A 314 23.15 7.34 3.71
N SER A 315 22.74 6.10 3.43
CA SER A 315 21.84 5.78 2.32
C SER A 315 20.39 5.97 2.75
N PHE A 316 19.56 6.46 1.82
CA PHE A 316 18.14 6.74 2.03
C PHE A 316 17.28 5.88 1.11
N TYR A 317 16.03 5.62 1.50
CA TYR A 317 15.04 4.99 0.63
C TYR A 317 14.49 5.95 -0.43
N CYS A 318 14.43 7.25 -0.12
CA CYS A 318 13.96 8.29 -1.04
C CYS A 318 15.10 9.14 -1.59
N ALA A 319 14.83 9.91 -2.64
CA ALA A 319 15.76 10.88 -3.21
C ALA A 319 16.19 11.94 -2.17
N VAL A 320 17.47 12.25 -2.21
CA VAL A 320 18.12 13.30 -1.42
C VAL A 320 19.04 14.11 -2.30
N GLU A 321 19.17 15.42 -2.02
CA GLU A 321 19.98 16.33 -2.80
C GLU A 321 20.64 17.40 -1.94
N ASN A 322 21.69 18.03 -2.47
CA ASN A 322 22.35 19.13 -1.79
C ASN A 322 21.41 20.32 -1.57
N GLY A 323 21.51 20.92 -0.40
CA GLY A 323 20.75 22.12 -0.04
C GLY A 323 19.37 21.84 0.56
N ILE A 324 18.85 20.60 0.53
CA ILE A 324 17.60 20.32 1.24
C ILE A 324 17.78 20.40 2.75
N VAL A 325 16.74 20.86 3.42
CA VAL A 325 16.68 20.94 4.89
C VAL A 325 15.85 19.78 5.40
N LEU A 326 16.48 18.92 6.19
CA LEU A 326 15.84 17.81 6.88
C LEU A 326 15.46 18.24 8.30
N THR A 327 14.22 18.03 8.67
CA THR A 327 13.69 18.24 10.02
C THR A 327 13.71 16.90 10.75
N ALA A 328 14.26 16.86 11.95
CA ALA A 328 14.15 15.68 12.80
C ALA A 328 12.70 15.46 13.23
N MET A 329 12.26 14.22 13.23
CA MET A 329 10.91 13.85 13.61
C MET A 329 10.91 12.94 14.84
N GLN A 330 9.80 12.92 15.56
CA GLN A 330 9.56 11.96 16.64
C GLN A 330 8.28 11.17 16.39
N PRO A 331 8.23 9.88 16.75
CA PRO A 331 7.03 9.09 16.60
C PRO A 331 5.99 9.46 17.67
N THR A 332 4.73 9.51 17.25
CA THR A 332 3.54 9.50 18.11
C THR A 332 3.03 8.06 18.26
N PRO A 333 2.07 7.78 19.18
CA PRO A 333 1.51 6.43 19.31
C PRO A 333 0.87 5.93 18.02
N LEU A 334 1.49 4.93 17.39
CA LEU A 334 1.16 4.44 16.05
C LEU A 334 -0.25 3.83 16.00
N LEU A 335 -0.64 3.07 17.04
CA LEU A 335 -2.00 2.49 17.14
C LEU A 335 -3.09 3.55 17.20
N ASP A 336 -2.85 4.64 17.93
CA ASP A 336 -3.81 5.74 18.05
C ASP A 336 -3.97 6.47 16.71
N ASP A 337 -2.87 6.64 15.98
CA ASP A 337 -2.90 7.23 14.64
C ASP A 337 -3.67 6.34 13.67
N LEU A 338 -3.38 5.04 13.65
CA LEU A 338 -4.09 4.05 12.84
C LEU A 338 -5.60 4.06 13.17
N ALA A 339 -5.96 4.03 14.43
CA ALA A 339 -7.36 4.07 14.87
C ALA A 339 -8.06 5.37 14.44
N ARG A 340 -7.40 6.53 14.62
CA ARG A 340 -7.95 7.83 14.19
C ARG A 340 -8.12 7.91 12.67
N MET A 341 -7.18 7.36 11.90
CA MET A 341 -7.29 7.30 10.44
C MET A 341 -8.51 6.48 10.03
N LEU A 342 -8.66 5.26 10.55
CA LEU A 342 -9.79 4.38 10.26
C LEU A 342 -11.14 5.02 10.65
N GLN A 343 -11.21 5.69 11.81
CA GLN A 343 -12.39 6.44 12.22
C GLN A 343 -12.74 7.60 11.28
N ARG A 344 -11.74 8.33 10.77
CA ARG A 344 -11.97 9.40 9.78
C ARG A 344 -12.53 8.85 8.46
N LEU A 345 -12.02 7.72 7.99
CA LEU A 345 -12.53 7.05 6.79
C LEU A 345 -13.98 6.57 7.00
N GLU A 346 -14.27 5.95 8.14
CA GLU A 346 -15.63 5.51 8.51
C GLU A 346 -16.60 6.69 8.62
N ALA A 347 -16.17 7.83 9.17
CA ALA A 347 -16.99 9.04 9.27
C ALA A 347 -17.32 9.66 7.90
N ARG A 348 -16.43 9.52 6.90
CA ARG A 348 -16.61 10.06 5.54
C ARG A 348 -17.39 9.14 4.61
N LEU A 349 -17.15 7.83 4.70
CA LEU A 349 -17.65 6.84 3.75
C LEU A 349 -18.71 5.89 4.34
N GLY A 350 -18.99 5.98 5.64
CA GLY A 350 -19.66 4.91 6.36
C GLY A 350 -18.74 3.72 6.61
N GLU A 351 -19.31 2.59 7.02
CA GLU A 351 -18.53 1.36 7.19
C GLU A 351 -17.87 0.95 5.87
N PRO A 352 -16.51 0.89 5.80
CA PRO A 352 -15.84 0.60 4.54
C PRO A 352 -16.20 -0.76 3.97
N ALA A 353 -16.43 -0.81 2.66
CA ALA A 353 -16.60 -2.08 1.95
C ALA A 353 -15.29 -2.88 1.93
N ALA A 354 -14.19 -2.20 1.65
CA ALA A 354 -12.82 -2.67 1.76
C ALA A 354 -11.87 -1.47 1.77
N ILE A 355 -10.65 -1.68 2.22
CA ILE A 355 -9.53 -0.73 2.12
C ILE A 355 -8.36 -1.46 1.46
N ILE A 356 -7.78 -0.87 0.42
CA ILE A 356 -6.49 -1.33 -0.13
C ILE A 356 -5.43 -0.43 0.48
N GLY A 357 -4.49 -1.02 1.21
CA GLY A 357 -3.46 -0.31 1.96
C GLY A 357 -2.04 -0.62 1.48
N CYS A 358 -1.23 0.44 1.38
CA CYS A 358 0.21 0.39 1.20
C CYS A 358 0.82 0.93 2.50
N ASP A 359 1.34 0.06 3.34
CA ASP A 359 1.86 0.42 4.67
C ASP A 359 3.37 0.22 4.72
N CYS A 360 4.10 1.23 5.16
CA CYS A 360 5.55 1.16 5.24
C CYS A 360 6.02 -0.03 6.09
N PHE A 361 6.96 -0.81 5.60
CA PHE A 361 7.52 -1.92 6.36
C PHE A 361 8.19 -1.46 7.68
N LEU A 362 8.70 -0.22 7.73
CA LEU A 362 9.26 0.37 8.95
C LEU A 362 8.18 0.60 10.03
N ARG A 363 6.94 0.87 9.64
CA ARG A 363 5.81 0.97 10.58
C ARG A 363 5.47 -0.40 11.17
N ARG A 364 5.46 -1.46 10.34
CA ARG A 364 5.30 -2.83 10.83
C ARG A 364 6.43 -3.19 11.82
N MET A 365 7.70 -2.93 11.47
CA MET A 365 8.83 -3.15 12.39
C MET A 365 8.67 -2.40 13.72
N ALA A 366 8.15 -1.16 13.68
CA ALA A 366 7.86 -0.40 14.90
C ALA A 366 6.77 -1.10 15.74
N LEU A 367 5.67 -1.58 15.13
CA LEU A 367 4.62 -2.33 15.81
C LEU A 367 5.14 -3.64 16.41
N GLU A 368 5.98 -4.37 15.69
CA GLU A 368 6.65 -5.59 16.17
C GLU A 368 7.53 -5.29 17.39
N SER A 369 8.33 -4.23 17.33
CA SER A 369 9.23 -3.84 18.43
C SER A 369 8.51 -3.37 19.70
N LEU A 370 7.26 -2.92 19.55
CA LEU A 370 6.37 -2.46 20.64
C LEU A 370 5.39 -3.54 21.10
N ASP A 371 5.44 -4.76 20.55
CA ASP A 371 4.48 -5.83 20.80
C ASP A 371 3.00 -5.41 20.55
N GLN A 372 2.80 -4.64 19.49
CA GLN A 372 1.49 -4.06 19.13
C GLN A 372 0.91 -4.61 17.82
N LEU A 373 1.57 -5.57 17.19
CA LEU A 373 1.18 -6.09 15.87
C LEU A 373 -0.22 -6.72 15.87
N ASP A 374 -0.55 -7.48 16.91
CA ASP A 374 -1.87 -8.14 17.05
C ASP A 374 -3.00 -7.10 17.22
N GLN A 375 -2.75 -6.03 17.98
CA GLN A 375 -3.71 -4.96 18.18
C GLN A 375 -3.94 -4.19 16.86
N ALA A 376 -2.87 -3.89 16.13
CA ALA A 376 -2.96 -3.27 14.81
C ALA A 376 -3.70 -4.19 13.82
N SER A 377 -3.37 -5.50 13.79
CA SER A 377 -4.06 -6.50 12.96
C SER A 377 -5.56 -6.56 13.26
N ALA A 378 -5.96 -6.46 14.52
CA ALA A 378 -7.38 -6.43 14.90
C ALA A 378 -8.11 -5.19 14.34
N LEU A 379 -7.45 -4.01 14.33
CA LEU A 379 -7.98 -2.79 13.72
C LEU A 379 -8.13 -2.94 12.20
N LEU A 380 -7.09 -3.44 11.52
CA LEU A 380 -7.08 -3.65 10.06
C LEU A 380 -8.16 -4.66 9.64
N ARG A 381 -8.28 -5.78 10.34
CA ARG A 381 -9.30 -6.80 10.10
C ARG A 381 -10.71 -6.23 10.22
N ARG A 382 -10.99 -5.45 11.30
CA ARG A 382 -12.29 -4.80 11.48
C ARG A 382 -12.64 -3.86 10.33
N ALA A 383 -11.66 -3.12 9.81
CA ALA A 383 -11.82 -2.19 8.71
C ALA A 383 -11.74 -2.84 7.32
N ARG A 384 -11.56 -4.17 7.23
CA ARG A 384 -11.39 -4.92 5.96
C ARG A 384 -10.25 -4.39 5.11
N VAL A 385 -9.11 -4.16 5.76
CA VAL A 385 -7.89 -3.75 5.06
C VAL A 385 -7.22 -4.97 4.46
N VAL A 386 -6.86 -4.86 3.17
CA VAL A 386 -5.94 -5.77 2.47
C VAL A 386 -4.90 -4.95 1.74
N GLY A 387 -3.74 -5.52 1.48
CA GLY A 387 -2.65 -4.79 0.85
C GLY A 387 -1.30 -5.36 1.20
N PHE A 388 -0.30 -4.49 1.36
CA PHE A 388 1.06 -4.97 1.59
C PHE A 388 1.95 -3.96 2.33
N ASN A 389 3.04 -4.46 2.90
CA ASN A 389 4.12 -3.63 3.41
C ASN A 389 5.09 -3.29 2.28
N THR A 390 5.35 -1.99 2.13
CA THR A 390 6.08 -1.39 1.01
C THR A 390 7.47 -0.94 1.43
N TYR A 391 8.38 -0.76 0.47
CA TYR A 391 9.64 -0.07 0.67
C TYR A 391 9.53 1.45 0.57
N GLY A 392 8.44 1.94 -0.02
CA GLY A 392 8.10 3.35 -0.08
C GLY A 392 6.66 3.51 -0.54
N GLU A 393 5.93 4.40 0.11
CA GLU A 393 4.55 4.69 -0.21
C GLU A 393 4.48 5.82 -1.22
N GLN A 394 3.34 5.92 -1.90
CA GLN A 394 3.11 6.89 -2.95
C GLN A 394 1.77 7.60 -2.70
N HIS A 395 1.77 8.92 -2.80
CA HIS A 395 0.57 9.72 -2.64
C HIS A 395 0.69 11.03 -3.43
N HIS A 396 -0.22 11.27 -4.39
CA HIS A 396 -0.23 12.47 -5.24
C HIS A 396 1.15 12.82 -5.81
N GLY A 397 1.78 11.89 -6.52
CA GLY A 397 3.07 12.09 -7.17
C GLY A 397 4.29 12.14 -6.24
N MET A 398 4.08 12.01 -4.93
CA MET A 398 5.15 12.04 -3.95
C MET A 398 5.53 10.62 -3.51
N HIS A 399 6.84 10.33 -3.50
CA HIS A 399 7.40 9.16 -2.84
C HIS A 399 7.66 9.50 -1.37
N VAL A 400 7.11 8.73 -0.46
CA VAL A 400 7.13 8.97 0.99
C VAL A 400 7.46 7.69 1.75
N ASN A 401 7.93 7.83 2.98
CA ASN A 401 8.20 6.70 3.87
C ASN A 401 7.48 6.88 5.21
N GLN A 402 7.41 5.80 5.99
CA GLN A 402 6.76 5.73 7.29
C GLN A 402 5.32 6.25 7.28
N THR A 403 4.65 6.07 6.17
CA THR A 403 3.24 6.41 5.98
C THR A 403 2.38 5.16 5.83
N PHE A 404 1.09 5.34 5.93
CA PHE A 404 0.10 4.39 5.46
C PHE A 404 -0.76 5.11 4.43
N THR A 405 -0.64 4.71 3.18
CA THR A 405 -1.43 5.24 2.06
C THR A 405 -2.42 4.19 1.57
N GLY A 406 -3.45 4.62 0.87
CA GLY A 406 -4.40 3.65 0.33
C GLY A 406 -5.65 4.28 -0.25
N VAL A 407 -6.59 3.40 -0.60
CA VAL A 407 -7.94 3.77 -0.98
C VAL A 407 -8.95 3.01 -0.12
N ALA A 408 -9.89 3.73 0.45
CA ALA A 408 -11.04 3.16 1.14
C ALA A 408 -12.28 3.25 0.23
N PHE A 409 -13.03 2.15 0.14
CA PHE A 409 -14.30 2.09 -0.59
C PHE A 409 -15.47 2.14 0.40
N GLY A 410 -16.38 3.07 0.19
CA GLY A 410 -17.64 3.12 0.91
C GLY A 410 -18.69 2.18 0.30
N THR A 411 -19.88 2.21 0.86
CA THR A 411 -21.02 1.47 0.37
C THR A 411 -22.00 2.43 -0.31
N LEU A 412 -22.59 2.02 -1.45
CA LEU A 412 -23.71 2.77 -2.02
C LEU A 412 -24.85 2.85 -1.02
N PRO A 413 -25.56 3.99 -0.93
CA PRO A 413 -26.80 4.06 -0.15
C PRO A 413 -27.75 2.93 -0.56
N ALA A 414 -28.51 2.38 0.39
CA ALA A 414 -29.59 1.47 0.05
C ALA A 414 -30.63 2.24 -0.76
N LEU A 415 -30.92 1.76 -1.98
CA LEU A 415 -32.00 2.28 -2.82
C LEU A 415 -33.35 2.07 -2.14
#